data_861dd2efaa78953ab2f350df0db0d6a9
#
_entry.id   861dd2efaa78953ab2f350df0db0d6a9
#
_cell.length_a   1.000
_cell.length_b   1.000
_cell.length_c   1.000
_cell.angle_alpha   90.00
_cell.angle_beta   90.00
_cell.angle_gamma   90.00
#
_symmetry.space_group_name_H-M   'P 1'
#
loop_
_entity.id
_entity.type
_entity.pdbx_description
1 polymer ?
#
loop_
_entity_poly.entity_id
_entity_poly.type
_entity_poly.pdbx_seq_one_letter_code
_entity_poly.pdbx_strand_id
1 'polypeptide(L)'
;MNRWTKRCMAFVLTLTIICTSISAVKPTVETTYAATVQNITKSTKVVCRKTVAVKAPSGYKNCKYSSTNPKVASIDAKGKLKALRLGVTTITVKSGTKKKSYTITVVPEKKSDVRLNQELILGGQMVQLKLVSDKYDTSQVKLYVDSAFKEIDHRGNCNFKKYNGYQASGSLYYSYGQFTRNITLYICDKDVIFDGLIENSQAGVNYDADSLQWEFLGKSFHYKQLKNKGIEIQMDGSALPDQIVYTPGDHTFTVIAGKEIYSKKISVSYSVKDTLIKKDARGYTEDGKAVFDAAFAAVDQVVKDGMGEEEKVKAIHDYLIYHANYVNNGDYSTAENWAYDMELVEYFYIKKVSARVMRLLFI
;
A
#
# COMPACT_ATOMS: atom_id res chain seq x y z
N MET A 1 -29.55 -24.49 -25.29
CA MET A 1 -29.61 -23.18 -24.60
C MET A 1 -28.19 -22.82 -24.19
N ASN A 2 -27.56 -21.88 -24.89
CA ASN A 2 -26.13 -21.57 -24.82
C ASN A 2 -25.73 -20.90 -23.48
N ARG A 3 -24.51 -21.17 -23.05
CA ARG A 3 -23.88 -20.56 -21.81
C ARG A 3 -23.99 -19.04 -21.73
N TRP A 4 -24.20 -18.36 -22.84
CA TRP A 4 -24.37 -16.90 -22.93
C TRP A 4 -25.74 -16.42 -22.43
N THR A 5 -26.79 -17.16 -22.67
CA THR A 5 -28.15 -16.80 -22.21
C THR A 5 -28.30 -16.89 -20.68
N LYS A 6 -27.54 -17.78 -20.02
CA LYS A 6 -27.55 -17.88 -18.55
C LYS A 6 -26.82 -16.72 -17.87
N ARG A 7 -25.84 -16.10 -18.53
CA ARG A 7 -25.11 -14.91 -17.98
C ARG A 7 -25.92 -13.64 -18.13
N CYS A 8 -26.70 -13.49 -19.22
CA CYS A 8 -27.55 -12.31 -19.37
C CYS A 8 -28.77 -12.34 -18.44
N MET A 9 -29.32 -13.51 -18.10
CA MET A 9 -30.41 -13.60 -17.10
C MET A 9 -29.94 -13.29 -15.67
N ALA A 10 -28.72 -13.66 -15.31
CA ALA A 10 -28.16 -13.33 -13.99
C ALA A 10 -27.92 -11.81 -13.83
N PHE A 11 -27.58 -11.11 -14.92
CA PHE A 11 -27.34 -9.67 -14.88
C PHE A 11 -28.62 -8.82 -14.79
N VAL A 12 -29.73 -9.32 -15.37
CA VAL A 12 -31.03 -8.63 -15.30
C VAL A 12 -31.71 -8.85 -13.94
N LEU A 13 -31.49 -10.01 -13.28
CA LEU A 13 -32.04 -10.23 -11.93
C LEU A 13 -31.30 -9.46 -10.83
N THR A 14 -30.01 -9.17 -10.99
CA THR A 14 -29.27 -8.37 -10.01
C THR A 14 -29.56 -6.87 -10.11
N LEU A 15 -29.97 -6.38 -11.28
CA LEU A 15 -30.31 -4.95 -11.43
C LEU A 15 -31.72 -4.60 -10.90
N THR A 16 -32.63 -5.57 -10.80
CA THR A 16 -33.98 -5.35 -10.25
C THR A 16 -34.06 -5.40 -8.73
N ILE A 17 -33.05 -5.95 -8.04
CA ILE A 17 -33.02 -5.99 -6.57
C ILE A 17 -32.38 -4.72 -5.96
N ILE A 18 -31.63 -3.94 -6.75
CA ILE A 18 -30.98 -2.71 -6.27
C ILE A 18 -31.93 -1.48 -6.24
N CYS A 19 -33.10 -1.55 -6.90
CA CYS A 19 -34.03 -0.42 -6.97
C CYS A 19 -35.11 -0.39 -5.89
N THR A 20 -35.16 -1.30 -4.91
CA THR A 20 -36.22 -1.31 -3.91
C THR A 20 -35.80 -1.10 -2.45
N SER A 21 -34.57 -0.68 -2.20
CA SER A 21 -34.10 -0.32 -0.86
C SER A 21 -33.61 1.14 -0.75
N ILE A 22 -34.35 2.07 -1.30
CA ILE A 22 -34.27 3.46 -0.83
C ILE A 22 -35.13 3.55 0.42
N SER A 23 -34.59 3.05 1.53
CA SER A 23 -35.10 3.38 2.84
C SER A 23 -34.88 4.88 3.04
N ALA A 24 -35.97 5.60 3.18
CA ALA A 24 -35.96 7.01 3.52
C ALA A 24 -35.02 7.22 4.71
N VAL A 25 -33.89 7.87 4.47
CA VAL A 25 -33.03 8.40 5.53
C VAL A 25 -33.89 9.48 6.20
N LYS A 26 -34.49 9.13 7.35
CA LYS A 26 -35.07 10.14 8.23
C LYS A 26 -33.95 11.13 8.53
N PRO A 27 -34.18 12.46 8.33
CA PRO A 27 -33.23 13.44 8.81
C PRO A 27 -33.13 13.24 10.32
N THR A 28 -31.96 12.78 10.80
CA THR A 28 -31.61 12.85 12.19
C THR A 28 -31.54 14.33 12.52
N VAL A 29 -32.58 14.82 13.15
CA VAL A 29 -32.55 16.12 13.82
C VAL A 29 -31.40 15.99 14.84
N GLU A 30 -30.28 16.65 14.53
CA GLU A 30 -29.24 16.90 15.53
C GLU A 30 -29.89 17.77 16.61
N THR A 31 -30.40 17.11 17.61
CA THR A 31 -30.76 17.80 18.86
C THR A 31 -29.45 18.37 19.39
N THR A 32 -29.27 19.66 19.20
CA THR A 32 -28.27 20.47 19.91
C THR A 32 -28.63 20.34 21.41
N TYR A 33 -28.06 19.31 22.06
CA TYR A 33 -28.07 19.26 23.49
C TYR A 33 -27.34 20.50 23.99
N ALA A 34 -28.07 21.41 24.62
CA ALA A 34 -27.51 22.47 25.44
C ALA A 34 -26.45 21.82 26.31
N ALA A 35 -25.17 22.25 26.13
CA ALA A 35 -24.05 21.61 26.78
C ALA A 35 -24.23 21.70 28.32
N THR A 36 -24.76 20.66 28.91
CA THR A 36 -24.85 20.52 30.36
C THR A 36 -23.42 20.56 30.86
N VAL A 37 -23.07 21.58 31.64
CA VAL A 37 -21.71 21.74 32.20
C VAL A 37 -21.41 20.49 33.02
N GLN A 38 -20.56 19.61 32.47
CA GLN A 38 -20.23 18.36 33.16
C GLN A 38 -19.51 18.68 34.48
N ASN A 39 -20.08 18.26 35.60
CA ASN A 39 -19.47 18.42 36.88
C ASN A 39 -18.51 17.27 37.17
N ILE A 40 -17.23 17.61 37.40
CA ILE A 40 -16.19 16.62 37.72
C ILE A 40 -16.12 16.41 39.20
N THR A 41 -16.45 15.19 39.67
CA THR A 41 -16.34 14.74 41.07
C THR A 41 -15.38 13.57 41.23
N LYS A 42 -14.87 13.00 40.08
CA LYS A 42 -13.90 11.89 40.00
C LYS A 42 -13.02 12.04 38.81
N SER A 43 -11.95 11.23 38.76
CA SER A 43 -11.09 11.15 37.58
C SER A 43 -11.90 10.82 36.31
N THR A 44 -11.70 11.55 35.23
CA THR A 44 -12.56 11.48 34.06
C THR A 44 -11.85 11.91 32.76
N LYS A 45 -12.49 11.62 31.63
CA LYS A 45 -12.12 12.12 30.31
C LYS A 45 -12.89 13.41 30.00
N VAL A 46 -12.19 14.38 29.40
CA VAL A 46 -12.78 15.63 28.92
C VAL A 46 -12.36 15.83 27.48
N VAL A 47 -13.33 16.13 26.63
CA VAL A 47 -13.02 16.41 25.21
C VAL A 47 -12.24 17.72 25.11
N CYS A 48 -11.20 17.72 24.29
CA CYS A 48 -10.36 18.90 24.05
C CYS A 48 -11.22 20.09 23.59
N ARG A 49 -10.84 21.29 24.00
CA ARG A 49 -11.54 22.57 23.77
C ARG A 49 -12.87 22.72 24.55
N LYS A 50 -13.30 21.71 25.31
CA LYS A 50 -14.49 21.85 26.19
C LYS A 50 -14.10 22.50 27.51
N THR A 51 -15.09 23.13 28.11
CA THR A 51 -15.00 23.71 29.43
C THR A 51 -15.95 22.94 30.36
N VAL A 52 -15.46 22.56 31.55
CA VAL A 52 -16.22 21.79 32.54
C VAL A 52 -16.02 22.38 33.94
N ALA A 53 -16.87 22.08 34.87
CA ALA A 53 -16.76 22.53 36.26
C ALA A 53 -16.19 21.40 37.15
N VAL A 54 -15.15 21.70 37.92
CA VAL A 54 -14.63 20.82 38.97
C VAL A 54 -15.31 21.18 40.29
N LYS A 55 -16.24 20.33 40.77
CA LYS A 55 -16.88 20.54 42.04
C LYS A 55 -15.96 20.21 43.22
N ALA A 56 -15.93 21.13 44.18
CA ALA A 56 -15.27 20.85 45.45
C ALA A 56 -16.02 19.72 46.18
N PRO A 57 -15.31 18.81 46.87
CA PRO A 57 -15.94 17.81 47.70
C PRO A 57 -16.77 18.45 48.84
N SER A 58 -17.77 17.72 49.34
CA SER A 58 -18.56 18.17 50.50
C SER A 58 -17.67 18.52 51.68
N GLY A 59 -17.97 19.61 52.37
CA GLY A 59 -17.20 20.09 53.50
C GLY A 59 -15.88 20.81 53.17
N TYR A 60 -15.63 21.14 51.91
CA TYR A 60 -14.51 22.00 51.48
C TYR A 60 -15.02 23.45 51.37
N LYS A 61 -14.32 24.38 52.04
CA LYS A 61 -14.63 25.82 52.05
C LYS A 61 -13.40 26.59 51.52
N ASN A 62 -13.60 27.72 50.86
CA ASN A 62 -12.50 28.58 50.34
C ASN A 62 -11.49 27.79 49.52
N CYS A 63 -11.97 27.05 48.53
CA CYS A 63 -11.16 26.13 47.77
C CYS A 63 -10.14 26.85 46.86
N LYS A 64 -8.92 26.32 46.82
CA LYS A 64 -7.87 26.67 45.82
C LYS A 64 -7.75 25.51 44.86
N TYR A 65 -7.70 25.84 43.56
CA TYR A 65 -7.60 24.87 42.48
C TYR A 65 -6.22 25.00 41.80
N SER A 66 -5.63 23.90 41.41
CA SER A 66 -4.38 23.89 40.65
C SER A 66 -4.34 22.72 39.66
N SER A 67 -3.62 22.89 38.57
CA SER A 67 -3.32 21.87 37.56
C SER A 67 -1.84 21.56 37.56
N THR A 68 -1.47 20.27 37.51
CA THR A 68 -0.07 19.85 37.39
C THR A 68 0.49 20.10 35.99
N ASN A 69 -0.37 20.17 34.97
CA ASN A 69 0.00 20.53 33.61
C ASN A 69 -1.03 21.50 33.01
N PRO A 70 -0.87 22.81 33.25
CA PRO A 70 -1.78 23.82 32.73
C PRO A 70 -1.84 23.91 31.21
N LYS A 71 -0.81 23.38 30.49
CA LYS A 71 -0.80 23.29 29.03
C LYS A 71 -1.81 22.27 28.52
N VAL A 72 -2.09 21.20 29.28
CA VAL A 72 -3.10 20.19 28.96
C VAL A 72 -4.48 20.70 29.36
N ALA A 73 -4.67 21.12 30.62
CA ALA A 73 -5.90 21.75 31.06
C ALA A 73 -5.60 22.78 32.15
N SER A 74 -6.11 23.99 31.97
CA SER A 74 -6.07 25.05 32.95
C SER A 74 -7.34 25.06 33.81
N ILE A 75 -7.22 25.54 35.05
CA ILE A 75 -8.37 25.67 35.97
C ILE A 75 -8.30 27.04 36.66
N ASP A 76 -9.41 27.70 36.76
CA ASP A 76 -9.51 28.99 37.45
C ASP A 76 -9.87 28.85 38.93
N ALA A 77 -9.90 29.99 39.66
CA ALA A 77 -10.24 30.03 41.08
C ALA A 77 -11.69 29.61 41.39
N LYS A 78 -12.57 29.62 40.39
CA LYS A 78 -13.98 29.18 40.54
C LYS A 78 -14.17 27.71 40.21
N GLY A 79 -13.07 26.96 39.88
CA GLY A 79 -13.13 25.55 39.51
C GLY A 79 -13.55 25.30 38.05
N LYS A 80 -13.53 26.33 37.20
CA LYS A 80 -13.82 26.19 35.79
C LYS A 80 -12.57 25.68 35.05
N LEU A 81 -12.61 24.48 34.56
CA LEU A 81 -11.51 23.80 33.83
C LEU A 81 -11.71 23.98 32.33
N LYS A 82 -10.66 24.43 31.63
CA LYS A 82 -10.58 24.48 30.17
C LYS A 82 -9.63 23.41 29.72
N ALA A 83 -10.09 22.45 28.88
CA ALA A 83 -9.30 21.43 28.24
C ALA A 83 -8.64 22.01 26.99
N LEU A 84 -7.30 22.14 26.99
CA LEU A 84 -6.54 22.91 25.98
C LEU A 84 -5.84 22.02 24.95
N ARG A 85 -5.19 20.94 25.41
CA ARG A 85 -4.40 20.03 24.57
C ARG A 85 -4.63 18.59 24.99
N LEU A 86 -4.41 17.67 24.07
CA LEU A 86 -4.49 16.24 24.40
C LEU A 86 -3.41 15.87 25.42
N GLY A 87 -3.76 14.99 26.35
CA GLY A 87 -2.84 14.55 27.38
C GLY A 87 -3.50 14.34 28.74
N VAL A 88 -2.67 14.25 29.77
CA VAL A 88 -3.10 14.00 31.15
C VAL A 88 -2.63 15.11 32.07
N THR A 89 -3.49 15.53 32.98
CA THR A 89 -3.14 16.43 34.07
C THR A 89 -3.88 16.01 35.37
N THR A 90 -3.33 16.37 36.51
CA THR A 90 -3.97 16.20 37.78
C THR A 90 -4.46 17.54 38.28
N ILE A 91 -5.77 17.63 38.52
CA ILE A 91 -6.38 18.79 39.16
C ILE A 91 -6.46 18.53 40.66
N THR A 92 -5.93 19.46 41.43
CA THR A 92 -5.97 19.42 42.90
C THR A 92 -6.86 20.51 43.41
N VAL A 93 -7.78 20.12 44.31
CA VAL A 93 -8.62 21.02 45.10
C VAL A 93 -8.12 20.99 46.52
N LYS A 94 -7.78 22.15 47.09
CA LYS A 94 -7.33 22.32 48.50
C LYS A 94 -8.31 23.21 49.26
N SER A 95 -8.57 22.85 50.51
CA SER A 95 -9.36 23.64 51.46
C SER A 95 -8.73 23.51 52.84
N GLY A 96 -7.94 24.53 53.29
CA GLY A 96 -7.08 24.38 54.46
C GLY A 96 -6.12 23.21 54.35
N THR A 97 -6.15 22.27 55.27
CA THR A 97 -5.35 21.05 55.29
C THR A 97 -5.93 19.94 54.38
N LYS A 98 -7.20 20.03 53.99
CA LYS A 98 -7.87 19.04 53.15
C LYS A 98 -7.42 19.16 51.71
N LYS A 99 -7.12 18.00 51.03
CA LYS A 99 -6.69 17.93 49.64
C LYS A 99 -7.44 16.80 48.93
N LYS A 100 -7.92 17.07 47.71
CA LYS A 100 -8.48 16.06 46.81
C LYS A 100 -7.90 16.26 45.41
N SER A 101 -7.54 15.17 44.77
CA SER A 101 -6.97 15.23 43.42
C SER A 101 -7.82 14.40 42.45
N TYR A 102 -7.92 14.86 41.21
CA TYR A 102 -8.61 14.21 40.08
C TYR A 102 -7.70 14.15 38.89
N THR A 103 -7.54 12.95 38.31
CA THR A 103 -6.85 12.79 37.05
C THR A 103 -7.79 13.14 35.91
N ILE A 104 -7.42 14.11 35.11
CA ILE A 104 -8.15 14.55 33.93
C ILE A 104 -7.40 14.12 32.71
N THR A 105 -8.06 13.33 31.85
CA THR A 105 -7.55 12.92 30.53
C THR A 105 -8.27 13.71 29.46
N VAL A 106 -7.54 14.62 28.80
CA VAL A 106 -8.08 15.38 27.68
C VAL A 106 -7.98 14.54 26.42
N VAL A 107 -9.12 14.26 25.80
CA VAL A 107 -9.24 13.35 24.66
C VAL A 107 -9.71 14.08 23.38
N PRO A 108 -9.45 13.55 22.18
CA PRO A 108 -10.05 14.08 20.96
C PRO A 108 -11.55 13.81 20.93
N GLU A 109 -12.29 14.56 20.14
CA GLU A 109 -13.72 14.33 19.92
C GLU A 109 -13.96 13.00 19.20
N LYS A 110 -13.17 12.74 18.15
CA LYS A 110 -13.17 11.46 17.42
C LYS A 110 -11.80 10.82 17.52
N LYS A 111 -11.75 9.51 17.73
CA LYS A 111 -10.48 8.76 17.76
C LYS A 111 -9.69 8.90 16.46
N SER A 112 -10.37 9.02 15.31
CA SER A 112 -9.78 9.22 13.98
C SER A 112 -9.10 10.57 13.80
N ASP A 113 -9.37 11.56 14.66
CA ASP A 113 -8.73 12.87 14.60
C ASP A 113 -7.24 12.84 14.98
N VAL A 114 -6.74 11.71 15.50
CA VAL A 114 -5.32 11.51 15.85
C VAL A 114 -4.82 10.27 15.13
N ARG A 115 -3.71 10.40 14.42
CA ARG A 115 -3.08 9.36 13.61
C ARG A 115 -1.58 9.33 13.81
N LEU A 116 -0.90 8.29 13.34
CA LEU A 116 0.54 8.30 13.19
C LEU A 116 0.94 9.14 11.96
N ASN A 117 2.11 9.74 12.02
CA ASN A 117 2.71 10.38 10.84
C ASN A 117 3.01 9.38 9.72
N GLN A 118 3.28 8.12 10.06
CA GLN A 118 3.52 7.01 9.14
C GLN A 118 2.87 5.74 9.67
N GLU A 119 2.20 4.97 8.82
CA GLU A 119 1.61 3.67 9.13
C GLU A 119 2.23 2.54 8.30
N LEU A 120 2.90 2.88 7.20
CA LEU A 120 3.67 1.98 6.36
C LEU A 120 5.12 2.48 6.33
N ILE A 121 6.05 1.58 6.59
CA ILE A 121 7.49 1.87 6.68
C ILE A 121 8.22 0.84 5.83
N LEU A 122 9.19 1.29 5.05
CA LEU A 122 10.11 0.36 4.39
C LEU A 122 11.09 -0.22 5.42
N GLY A 123 11.36 -1.51 5.33
CA GLY A 123 12.39 -2.18 6.10
C GLY A 123 13.75 -1.48 5.86
N GLY A 124 14.58 -1.48 6.88
CA GLY A 124 15.88 -0.81 6.84
C GLY A 124 15.88 0.66 7.25
N GLN A 125 14.72 1.32 7.34
CA GLN A 125 14.64 2.73 7.71
C GLN A 125 14.91 3.00 9.19
N MET A 126 15.45 4.19 9.45
CA MET A 126 15.37 4.85 10.76
C MET A 126 14.25 5.89 10.70
N VAL A 127 13.25 5.74 11.55
CA VAL A 127 12.03 6.55 11.51
C VAL A 127 11.75 7.13 12.90
N GLN A 128 11.25 8.36 12.94
CA GLN A 128 10.63 8.90 14.13
C GLN A 128 9.11 8.86 13.99
N LEU A 129 8.47 7.97 14.72
CA LEU A 129 7.02 7.91 14.81
C LEU A 129 6.50 9.00 15.71
N LYS A 130 5.47 9.71 15.26
CA LYS A 130 4.81 10.77 15.98
C LYS A 130 3.32 10.65 15.84
N LEU A 131 2.60 11.01 16.89
CA LEU A 131 1.18 11.27 16.78
C LEU A 131 0.96 12.64 16.18
N VAL A 132 0.11 12.72 15.17
CA VAL A 132 -0.25 13.95 14.47
C VAL A 132 -1.76 14.12 14.44
N SER A 133 -2.19 15.36 14.38
CA SER A 133 -3.59 15.73 14.26
C SER A 133 -3.68 17.10 13.59
N ASP A 134 -4.61 17.25 12.67
CA ASP A 134 -4.89 18.53 12.03
C ASP A 134 -5.74 19.45 12.94
N LYS A 135 -6.33 18.87 14.00
CA LYS A 135 -7.23 19.58 14.91
C LYS A 135 -6.63 19.87 16.28
N TYR A 136 -5.70 19.03 16.74
CA TYR A 136 -5.24 19.06 18.14
C TYR A 136 -3.72 19.07 18.24
N ASP A 137 -3.20 19.77 19.25
CA ASP A 137 -1.80 19.67 19.64
C ASP A 137 -1.56 18.31 20.35
N THR A 138 -0.72 17.49 19.76
CA THR A 138 -0.38 16.15 20.25
C THR A 138 0.96 16.10 21.01
N SER A 139 1.63 17.24 21.22
CA SER A 139 2.98 17.33 21.81
C SER A 139 3.09 16.76 23.23
N GLN A 140 1.98 16.62 23.95
CA GLN A 140 1.94 16.08 25.31
C GLN A 140 1.51 14.62 25.37
N VAL A 141 1.32 13.97 24.21
CA VAL A 141 0.93 12.56 24.10
C VAL A 141 2.17 11.70 23.97
N LYS A 142 2.28 10.65 24.78
CA LYS A 142 3.37 9.67 24.70
C LYS A 142 2.96 8.49 23.85
N LEU A 143 3.87 8.03 23.02
CA LEU A 143 3.71 6.79 22.25
C LEU A 143 4.21 5.62 23.09
N TYR A 144 3.42 4.55 23.14
CA TYR A 144 3.79 3.28 23.74
C TYR A 144 3.64 2.21 22.70
N VAL A 145 4.59 1.27 22.68
CA VAL A 145 4.65 0.19 21.71
C VAL A 145 4.34 -1.11 22.41
N ASP A 146 3.57 -1.95 21.77
CA ASP A 146 3.40 -3.34 22.18
C ASP A 146 4.72 -4.10 21.98
N SER A 147 4.85 -5.22 22.70
CA SER A 147 6.05 -6.09 22.72
C SER A 147 6.54 -6.55 21.34
N ALA A 148 5.70 -6.45 20.30
CA ALA A 148 6.06 -6.79 18.92
C ALA A 148 7.17 -5.91 18.32
N PHE A 149 7.26 -4.64 18.71
CA PHE A 149 8.27 -3.69 18.20
C PHE A 149 9.07 -3.07 19.35
N LYS A 150 9.91 -3.89 19.98
CA LYS A 150 10.78 -3.49 21.11
C LYS A 150 11.77 -2.36 20.77
N GLU A 151 11.98 -2.13 19.48
CA GLU A 151 12.92 -1.14 18.97
C GLU A 151 12.39 0.29 18.94
N ILE A 152 11.12 0.50 19.27
CA ILE A 152 10.55 1.85 19.33
C ILE A 152 10.68 2.37 20.75
N ASP A 153 11.44 3.46 20.91
CA ASP A 153 11.57 4.11 22.19
C ASP A 153 10.34 4.96 22.57
N HIS A 154 10.28 5.46 23.81
CA HIS A 154 9.15 6.28 24.29
C HIS A 154 9.02 7.62 23.56
N ARG A 155 10.02 8.01 22.77
CA ARG A 155 10.03 9.23 21.95
C ARG A 155 9.60 8.93 20.51
N GLY A 156 9.32 7.67 20.18
CA GLY A 156 8.95 7.22 18.85
C GLY A 156 10.13 7.02 17.90
N ASN A 157 11.37 7.10 18.39
CA ASN A 157 12.53 6.76 17.57
C ASN A 157 12.57 5.25 17.36
N CYS A 158 12.73 4.85 16.12
CA CYS A 158 12.76 3.47 15.76
C CYS A 158 13.83 3.17 14.71
N ASN A 159 14.55 2.08 14.94
CA ASN A 159 15.51 1.55 14.00
C ASN A 159 14.97 0.26 13.37
N PHE A 160 14.44 0.38 12.15
CA PHE A 160 13.91 -0.75 11.39
C PHE A 160 14.97 -1.47 10.53
N LYS A 161 16.26 -1.20 10.72
CA LYS A 161 17.35 -1.83 9.94
C LYS A 161 17.31 -3.34 9.95
N LYS A 162 16.92 -3.95 11.07
CA LYS A 162 16.81 -5.42 11.19
C LYS A 162 15.66 -6.02 10.37
N TYR A 163 14.74 -5.21 9.88
CA TYR A 163 13.61 -5.65 9.06
C TYR A 163 13.88 -5.50 7.56
N ASN A 164 15.11 -5.23 7.16
CA ASN A 164 15.48 -5.23 5.74
C ASN A 164 15.33 -6.64 5.18
N GLY A 165 14.61 -6.79 4.07
CA GLY A 165 14.24 -8.09 3.50
C GLY A 165 13.10 -8.81 4.23
N TYR A 166 12.32 -8.12 5.06
CA TYR A 166 11.29 -8.73 5.89
C TYR A 166 10.00 -7.93 5.89
N GLN A 167 8.86 -8.64 5.87
CA GLN A 167 7.54 -8.06 6.03
C GLN A 167 7.00 -8.36 7.43
N ALA A 168 6.49 -7.34 8.09
CA ALA A 168 5.90 -7.47 9.41
C ALA A 168 4.75 -6.49 9.62
N SER A 169 3.80 -6.88 10.47
CA SER A 169 2.80 -5.97 11.01
C SER A 169 2.73 -6.09 12.52
N GLY A 170 2.29 -5.03 13.15
CA GLY A 170 2.11 -5.03 14.59
C GLY A 170 1.27 -3.85 15.06
N SER A 171 0.80 -3.95 16.29
CA SER A 171 -0.02 -2.91 16.90
C SER A 171 0.83 -1.97 17.73
N LEU A 172 0.64 -0.68 17.52
CA LEU A 172 1.13 0.38 18.38
C LEU A 172 0.01 0.87 19.28
N TYR A 173 0.37 1.16 20.52
CA TYR A 173 -0.54 1.85 21.42
C TYR A 173 -0.06 3.26 21.62
N TYR A 174 -0.93 4.22 21.51
CA TYR A 174 -0.71 5.44 22.23
C TYR A 174 -1.68 5.54 23.38
N SER A 175 -1.16 5.95 24.51
CA SER A 175 -1.92 6.05 25.75
C SER A 175 -1.60 7.37 26.42
N TYR A 176 -2.64 8.02 26.89
CA TYR A 176 -2.54 9.11 27.83
C TYR A 176 -3.66 8.93 28.86
N GLY A 177 -3.27 8.50 30.05
CA GLY A 177 -4.18 8.14 31.12
C GLY A 177 -5.17 7.04 30.72
N GLN A 178 -6.45 7.35 30.75
CA GLN A 178 -7.52 6.38 30.44
C GLN A 178 -7.83 6.25 28.95
N PHE A 179 -7.10 6.92 28.08
CA PHE A 179 -7.30 6.83 26.63
C PHE A 179 -6.19 6.04 26.00
N THR A 180 -6.57 4.96 25.34
CA THR A 180 -5.65 4.10 24.57
C THR A 180 -6.25 3.86 23.21
N ARG A 181 -5.41 3.88 22.17
CA ARG A 181 -5.78 3.49 20.83
C ARG A 181 -4.70 2.61 20.22
N ASN A 182 -5.15 1.53 19.60
CA ASN A 182 -4.29 0.68 18.81
C ASN A 182 -4.24 1.21 17.37
N ILE A 183 -3.04 1.17 16.79
CA ILE A 183 -2.81 1.50 15.39
C ILE A 183 -1.95 0.36 14.82
N THR A 184 -2.31 -0.15 13.67
CA THR A 184 -1.48 -1.12 12.97
C THR A 184 -0.38 -0.41 12.22
N LEU A 185 0.88 -0.83 12.45
CA LEU A 185 2.05 -0.43 11.70
C LEU A 185 2.45 -1.56 10.76
N TYR A 186 2.63 -1.25 9.49
CA TYR A 186 3.14 -2.19 8.49
C TYR A 186 4.59 -1.87 8.17
N ILE A 187 5.43 -2.90 8.21
CA ILE A 187 6.82 -2.83 7.74
C ILE A 187 6.92 -3.72 6.51
N CYS A 188 7.30 -3.17 5.38
CA CYS A 188 7.42 -3.90 4.13
C CYS A 188 8.84 -3.86 3.60
N ASP A 189 9.20 -4.88 2.84
CA ASP A 189 10.43 -4.89 2.06
C ASP A 189 10.25 -4.03 0.78
N LYS A 190 11.31 -3.32 0.41
CA LYS A 190 11.38 -2.58 -0.85
C LYS A 190 11.20 -3.49 -2.08
N ASP A 191 11.66 -4.75 -1.98
CA ASP A 191 11.59 -5.69 -3.09
C ASP A 191 10.14 -6.03 -3.45
N VAL A 192 9.21 -6.04 -2.50
CA VAL A 192 7.77 -6.18 -2.77
C VAL A 192 7.25 -5.06 -3.67
N ILE A 193 7.76 -3.84 -3.50
CA ILE A 193 7.37 -2.72 -4.37
C ILE A 193 7.92 -2.92 -5.77
N PHE A 194 9.19 -3.33 -5.91
CA PHE A 194 9.79 -3.59 -7.21
C PHE A 194 9.12 -4.76 -7.93
N ASP A 195 8.80 -5.85 -7.22
CA ASP A 195 8.13 -7.01 -7.81
C ASP A 195 6.73 -6.65 -8.33
N GLY A 196 5.96 -5.86 -7.60
CA GLY A 196 4.68 -5.35 -8.08
C GLY A 196 4.80 -4.42 -9.28
N LEU A 197 5.90 -3.68 -9.43
CA LEU A 197 6.19 -2.90 -10.64
C LEU A 197 6.50 -3.82 -11.83
N ILE A 198 7.30 -4.88 -11.61
CA ILE A 198 7.65 -5.86 -12.65
C ILE A 198 6.38 -6.56 -13.17
N GLU A 199 5.52 -7.03 -12.28
CA GLU A 199 4.29 -7.72 -12.64
C GLU A 199 3.31 -6.85 -13.44
N ASN A 200 3.38 -5.54 -13.27
CA ASN A 200 2.49 -4.58 -13.94
C ASN A 200 3.18 -3.76 -15.03
N SER A 201 4.39 -4.14 -15.47
CA SER A 201 5.13 -3.40 -16.49
C SER A 201 5.13 -4.12 -17.83
N GLN A 202 4.29 -3.67 -18.76
CA GLN A 202 4.27 -4.12 -20.15
C GLN A 202 4.35 -2.91 -21.09
N ALA A 203 5.26 -2.94 -22.08
CA ALA A 203 5.41 -1.86 -23.02
C ALA A 203 4.18 -1.70 -23.94
N GLY A 204 3.85 -0.47 -24.25
CA GLY A 204 2.74 -0.12 -25.12
C GLY A 204 1.36 -0.20 -24.47
N VAL A 205 1.28 -0.59 -23.21
CA VAL A 205 0.02 -0.57 -22.41
C VAL A 205 -0.05 0.72 -21.60
N ASN A 206 -1.22 1.32 -21.57
CA ASN A 206 -1.48 2.49 -20.75
C ASN A 206 -2.02 2.03 -19.38
N TYR A 207 -1.27 2.32 -18.33
CA TYR A 207 -1.65 2.03 -16.95
C TYR A 207 -2.05 3.31 -16.24
N ASP A 208 -3.14 3.28 -15.51
CA ASP A 208 -3.40 4.25 -14.46
C ASP A 208 -2.49 3.94 -13.27
N ALA A 209 -1.66 4.88 -12.85
CA ALA A 209 -0.75 4.69 -11.71
C ALA A 209 -1.51 4.29 -10.43
N ASP A 210 -2.73 4.79 -10.24
CA ASP A 210 -3.58 4.41 -9.10
C ASP A 210 -4.12 2.97 -9.23
N SER A 211 -4.04 2.32 -10.40
CA SER A 211 -4.37 0.90 -10.56
C SER A 211 -3.25 -0.03 -10.06
N LEU A 212 -2.03 0.47 -9.92
CA LEU A 212 -0.92 -0.28 -9.35
C LEU A 212 -1.21 -0.60 -7.88
N GLN A 213 -1.12 -1.86 -7.54
CA GLN A 213 -1.41 -2.36 -6.19
C GLN A 213 -0.24 -3.18 -5.67
N TRP A 214 0.00 -3.04 -4.38
CA TRP A 214 0.96 -3.83 -3.64
C TRP A 214 0.29 -4.44 -2.43
N GLU A 215 0.46 -5.74 -2.24
CA GLU A 215 -0.06 -6.43 -1.08
C GLU A 215 1.01 -6.61 0.00
N PHE A 216 0.74 -6.11 1.21
CA PHE A 216 1.58 -6.29 2.38
C PHE A 216 0.78 -7.01 3.46
N LEU A 217 1.09 -8.27 3.70
CA LEU A 217 0.46 -9.10 4.73
C LEU A 217 -1.09 -9.05 4.70
N GLY A 218 -1.64 -9.27 3.51
CA GLY A 218 -3.08 -9.33 3.28
C GLY A 218 -3.77 -7.95 3.25
N LYS A 219 -3.00 -6.87 3.15
CA LYS A 219 -3.52 -5.54 2.93
C LYS A 219 -2.97 -4.94 1.64
N SER A 220 -3.86 -4.58 0.74
CA SER A 220 -3.50 -3.89 -0.50
C SER A 220 -3.31 -2.39 -0.28
N PHE A 221 -2.32 -1.85 -0.94
CA PHE A 221 -2.03 -0.42 -1.01
C PHE A 221 -1.90 -0.02 -2.47
N HIS A 222 -2.61 1.01 -2.87
CA HIS A 222 -2.49 1.63 -4.19
C HIS A 222 -1.37 2.69 -4.21
N TYR A 223 -0.87 3.05 -5.38
CA TYR A 223 0.22 4.02 -5.54
C TYR A 223 -0.01 5.32 -4.77
N LYS A 224 -1.19 5.92 -4.90
CA LYS A 224 -1.56 7.12 -4.18
C LYS A 224 -1.53 6.96 -2.65
N GLN A 225 -1.85 5.77 -2.16
CA GLN A 225 -1.76 5.48 -0.73
C GLN A 225 -0.30 5.36 -0.28
N LEU A 226 0.59 4.75 -1.07
CA LEU A 226 2.03 4.73 -0.80
C LEU A 226 2.60 6.15 -0.75
N LYS A 227 2.28 6.97 -1.76
CA LYS A 227 2.69 8.37 -1.84
C LYS A 227 2.22 9.18 -0.62
N ASN A 228 0.97 9.02 -0.20
CA ASN A 228 0.42 9.66 1.00
C ASN A 228 1.09 9.18 2.31
N LYS A 229 1.77 8.05 2.28
CA LYS A 229 2.55 7.51 3.40
C LYS A 229 4.05 7.85 3.31
N GLY A 230 4.42 8.71 2.37
CA GLY A 230 5.79 9.19 2.21
C GLY A 230 6.70 8.21 1.47
N ILE A 231 6.12 7.30 0.66
CA ILE A 231 6.85 6.42 -0.24
C ILE A 231 6.61 6.94 -1.67
N GLU A 232 7.65 7.48 -2.28
CA GLU A 232 7.63 7.95 -3.65
C GLU A 232 8.26 6.91 -4.57
N ILE A 233 7.70 6.73 -5.76
CA ILE A 233 8.26 5.89 -6.81
C ILE A 233 8.59 6.79 -8.00
N GLN A 234 9.81 6.64 -8.49
CA GLN A 234 10.30 7.33 -9.69
C GLN A 234 10.65 6.30 -10.76
N MET A 235 10.51 6.70 -12.01
CA MET A 235 10.98 5.97 -13.19
C MET A 235 11.92 6.90 -13.97
N ASP A 236 13.12 6.43 -14.25
CA ASP A 236 14.17 7.16 -14.98
C ASP A 236 14.44 8.56 -14.41
N GLY A 237 14.44 8.67 -13.08
CA GLY A 237 14.69 9.91 -12.34
C GLY A 237 13.53 10.88 -12.23
N SER A 238 12.36 10.54 -12.78
CA SER A 238 11.15 11.35 -12.71
C SER A 238 10.06 10.68 -11.88
N ALA A 239 9.26 11.46 -11.17
CA ALA A 239 8.10 10.92 -10.43
C ALA A 239 7.17 10.16 -11.39
N LEU A 240 6.63 9.06 -10.91
CA LEU A 240 5.71 8.26 -11.70
C LEU A 240 4.48 9.10 -12.10
N PRO A 241 4.17 9.23 -13.40
CA PRO A 241 3.01 10.02 -13.84
C PRO A 241 1.70 9.30 -13.52
N ASP A 242 0.58 10.04 -13.52
CA ASP A 242 -0.74 9.45 -13.25
C ASP A 242 -1.14 8.43 -14.34
N GLN A 243 -0.70 8.63 -15.57
CA GLN A 243 -0.84 7.69 -16.69
C GLN A 243 0.55 7.24 -17.14
N ILE A 244 0.80 5.94 -17.06
CA ILE A 244 2.10 5.35 -17.36
C ILE A 244 1.99 4.58 -18.68
N VAL A 245 2.82 4.95 -19.64
CA VAL A 245 3.01 4.16 -20.87
C VAL A 245 4.48 3.77 -20.92
N TYR A 246 4.74 2.51 -20.67
CA TYR A 246 6.10 2.00 -20.73
C TYR A 246 6.59 1.91 -22.17
N THR A 247 7.82 2.36 -22.43
CA THR A 247 8.55 2.05 -23.65
C THR A 247 9.31 0.74 -23.47
N PRO A 248 9.59 -0.04 -24.54
CA PRO A 248 10.37 -1.24 -24.40
C PRO A 248 11.84 -0.90 -24.13
N GLY A 249 12.46 -1.67 -23.26
CA GLY A 249 13.85 -1.50 -22.83
C GLY A 249 14.02 -1.50 -21.33
N ASP A 250 15.18 -1.06 -20.88
CA ASP A 250 15.51 -1.01 -19.46
C ASP A 250 15.12 0.34 -18.86
N HIS A 251 14.40 0.29 -17.77
CA HIS A 251 14.02 1.44 -16.97
C HIS A 251 14.61 1.34 -15.57
N THR A 252 15.04 2.46 -14.99
CA THR A 252 15.49 2.52 -13.61
C THR A 252 14.35 3.01 -12.73
N PHE A 253 13.81 2.11 -11.92
CA PHE A 253 12.85 2.48 -10.90
C PHE A 253 13.55 2.80 -9.59
N THR A 254 13.11 3.87 -8.94
CA THR A 254 13.66 4.32 -7.67
C THR A 254 12.54 4.48 -6.66
N VAL A 255 12.67 3.83 -5.51
CA VAL A 255 11.76 3.94 -4.37
C VAL A 255 12.41 4.81 -3.33
N ILE A 256 11.76 5.90 -2.96
CA ILE A 256 12.24 6.89 -1.99
C ILE A 256 11.31 6.87 -0.78
N ALA A 257 11.89 6.67 0.41
CA ALA A 257 11.16 6.69 1.66
C ALA A 257 11.96 7.46 2.72
N GLY A 258 11.60 8.72 2.92
CA GLY A 258 12.36 9.63 3.77
C GLY A 258 13.77 9.89 3.24
N LYS A 259 14.79 9.36 3.93
CA LYS A 259 16.20 9.48 3.50
C LYS A 259 16.71 8.25 2.77
N GLU A 260 15.94 7.19 2.75
CA GLU A 260 16.33 5.93 2.10
C GLU A 260 15.95 5.98 0.62
N ILE A 261 16.88 5.58 -0.22
CA ILE A 261 16.73 5.56 -1.68
C ILE A 261 17.19 4.19 -2.16
N TYR A 262 16.31 3.49 -2.84
CA TYR A 262 16.58 2.19 -3.43
C TYR A 262 16.27 2.23 -4.92
N SER A 263 17.17 1.72 -5.75
CA SER A 263 16.97 1.68 -7.19
C SER A 263 17.13 0.26 -7.72
N LYS A 264 16.30 -0.10 -8.68
CA LYS A 264 16.34 -1.38 -9.38
C LYS A 264 16.10 -1.14 -10.88
N LYS A 265 16.90 -1.80 -11.69
CA LYS A 265 16.71 -1.81 -13.14
C LYS A 265 15.68 -2.88 -13.48
N ILE A 266 14.66 -2.50 -14.23
CA ILE A 266 13.55 -3.37 -14.65
C ILE A 266 13.50 -3.30 -16.18
N SER A 267 13.57 -4.46 -16.81
CA SER A 267 13.44 -4.57 -18.27
C SER A 267 11.95 -4.73 -18.62
N VAL A 268 11.45 -3.85 -19.45
CA VAL A 268 10.05 -3.83 -19.91
C VAL A 268 10.01 -4.22 -21.38
N SER A 269 9.17 -5.20 -21.71
CA SER A 269 9.00 -5.66 -23.08
C SER A 269 7.55 -5.51 -23.54
N TYR A 270 7.36 -5.51 -24.86
CA TYR A 270 6.03 -5.70 -25.45
C TYR A 270 5.50 -7.11 -25.14
N SER A 271 4.20 -7.31 -25.32
CA SER A 271 3.64 -8.66 -25.42
C SER A 271 4.32 -9.41 -26.58
N VAL A 272 4.34 -10.72 -26.54
CA VAL A 272 4.90 -11.54 -27.63
C VAL A 272 4.30 -11.13 -28.98
N LYS A 273 2.98 -10.96 -29.03
CA LYS A 273 2.26 -10.54 -30.24
C LYS A 273 2.72 -9.17 -30.75
N ASP A 274 2.78 -8.17 -29.84
CA ASP A 274 3.20 -6.81 -30.22
C ASP A 274 4.67 -6.76 -30.61
N THR A 275 5.52 -7.58 -29.97
CA THR A 275 6.93 -7.74 -30.35
C THR A 275 7.06 -8.22 -31.78
N LEU A 276 6.28 -9.21 -32.19
CA LEU A 276 6.27 -9.71 -33.56
C LEU A 276 5.75 -8.66 -34.55
N ILE A 277 4.65 -7.99 -34.22
CA ILE A 277 4.05 -6.95 -35.08
C ILE A 277 4.99 -5.76 -35.26
N LYS A 278 5.61 -5.32 -34.18
CA LYS A 278 6.46 -4.11 -34.16
C LYS A 278 7.92 -4.41 -34.54
N LYS A 279 8.30 -5.69 -34.61
CA LYS A 279 9.69 -6.16 -34.77
C LYS A 279 10.63 -5.51 -33.74
N ASP A 280 10.21 -5.43 -32.50
CA ASP A 280 10.94 -4.76 -31.42
C ASP A 280 11.01 -5.66 -30.17
N ALA A 281 12.15 -6.33 -30.01
CA ALA A 281 12.42 -7.24 -28.91
C ALA A 281 13.17 -6.59 -27.72
N ARG A 282 13.22 -5.25 -27.64
CA ARG A 282 13.82 -4.57 -26.49
C ARG A 282 13.09 -4.96 -25.19
N GLY A 283 13.81 -5.03 -24.10
CA GLY A 283 13.30 -5.44 -22.81
C GLY A 283 13.25 -6.94 -22.57
N TYR A 284 13.43 -7.76 -23.59
CA TYR A 284 13.67 -9.20 -23.42
C TYR A 284 15.11 -9.48 -22.99
N THR A 285 15.36 -10.64 -22.40
CA THR A 285 16.71 -11.14 -22.15
C THR A 285 17.46 -11.35 -23.49
N GLU A 286 18.77 -11.47 -23.45
CA GLU A 286 19.55 -11.71 -24.68
C GLU A 286 19.09 -12.97 -25.43
N ASP A 287 18.78 -14.05 -24.69
CA ASP A 287 18.21 -15.27 -25.28
C ASP A 287 16.82 -15.02 -25.89
N GLY A 288 15.98 -14.25 -25.20
CA GLY A 288 14.67 -13.85 -25.72
C GLY A 288 14.79 -13.03 -27.01
N LYS A 289 15.71 -12.07 -27.07
CA LYS A 289 16.00 -11.28 -28.29
C LYS A 289 16.46 -12.17 -29.43
N ALA A 290 17.40 -13.08 -29.16
CA ALA A 290 17.91 -14.01 -30.19
C ALA A 290 16.77 -14.87 -30.78
N VAL A 291 15.80 -15.26 -29.96
CA VAL A 291 14.61 -16.00 -30.43
C VAL A 291 13.76 -15.15 -31.37
N PHE A 292 13.49 -13.89 -31.00
CA PHE A 292 12.72 -12.98 -31.85
C PHE A 292 13.47 -12.61 -33.14
N ASP A 293 14.76 -12.35 -33.04
CA ASP A 293 15.60 -12.05 -34.22
C ASP A 293 15.60 -13.22 -35.24
N ALA A 294 15.68 -14.46 -34.73
CA ALA A 294 15.55 -15.65 -35.57
C ALA A 294 14.15 -15.77 -36.20
N ALA A 295 13.09 -15.42 -35.43
CA ALA A 295 11.72 -15.41 -35.97
C ALA A 295 11.56 -14.33 -37.06
N PHE A 296 12.08 -13.13 -36.84
CA PHE A 296 12.02 -12.04 -37.81
C PHE A 296 12.77 -12.44 -39.11
N ALA A 297 13.97 -12.99 -38.97
CA ALA A 297 14.77 -13.46 -40.12
C ALA A 297 14.06 -14.57 -40.92
N ALA A 298 13.41 -15.50 -40.22
CA ALA A 298 12.64 -16.58 -40.87
C ALA A 298 11.44 -16.01 -41.65
N VAL A 299 10.67 -15.10 -41.06
CA VAL A 299 9.55 -14.45 -41.73
C VAL A 299 10.01 -13.66 -42.95
N ASP A 300 11.06 -12.83 -42.82
CA ASP A 300 11.61 -12.01 -43.91
C ASP A 300 12.17 -12.85 -45.05
N GLN A 301 12.64 -14.06 -44.74
CA GLN A 301 13.14 -15.00 -45.76
C GLN A 301 12.02 -15.58 -46.63
N VAL A 302 10.85 -15.91 -46.04
CA VAL A 302 9.82 -16.69 -46.74
C VAL A 302 8.57 -15.88 -47.10
N VAL A 303 8.25 -14.83 -46.40
CA VAL A 303 7.10 -13.96 -46.69
C VAL A 303 7.54 -12.86 -47.65
N LYS A 304 6.87 -12.75 -48.78
CA LYS A 304 7.15 -11.75 -49.81
C LYS A 304 5.98 -10.79 -49.98
N ASP A 305 6.30 -9.61 -50.49
CA ASP A 305 5.28 -8.63 -50.83
C ASP A 305 4.31 -9.19 -51.87
N GLY A 306 3.03 -8.93 -51.67
CA GLY A 306 1.96 -9.41 -52.55
C GLY A 306 1.39 -10.78 -52.21
N MET A 307 1.99 -11.53 -51.27
CA MET A 307 1.42 -12.81 -50.81
C MET A 307 0.10 -12.59 -50.05
N GLY A 308 -0.90 -13.43 -50.37
CA GLY A 308 -2.12 -13.55 -49.57
C GLY A 308 -1.86 -14.20 -48.20
N GLU A 309 -2.83 -14.12 -47.28
CA GLU A 309 -2.66 -14.66 -45.92
C GLU A 309 -2.41 -16.19 -45.92
N GLU A 310 -3.11 -16.95 -46.76
CA GLU A 310 -2.90 -18.39 -46.88
C GLU A 310 -1.50 -18.74 -47.40
N GLU A 311 -1.02 -17.97 -48.36
CA GLU A 311 0.33 -18.15 -48.95
C GLU A 311 1.41 -17.87 -47.91
N LYS A 312 1.24 -16.82 -47.08
CA LYS A 312 2.16 -16.50 -45.98
C LYS A 312 2.19 -17.62 -44.94
N VAL A 313 1.00 -18.09 -44.50
CA VAL A 313 0.89 -19.19 -43.53
C VAL A 313 1.58 -20.46 -44.11
N LYS A 314 1.32 -20.80 -45.39
CA LYS A 314 1.93 -21.95 -46.03
C LYS A 314 3.45 -21.81 -46.10
N ALA A 315 3.97 -20.66 -46.50
CA ALA A 315 5.40 -20.41 -46.60
C ALA A 315 6.12 -20.54 -45.24
N ILE A 316 5.52 -20.03 -44.19
CA ILE A 316 6.04 -20.17 -42.80
C ILE A 316 5.99 -21.64 -42.37
N HIS A 317 4.88 -22.33 -42.62
CA HIS A 317 4.72 -23.74 -42.28
C HIS A 317 5.77 -24.61 -42.99
N ASP A 318 5.93 -24.45 -44.30
CA ASP A 318 6.91 -25.22 -45.11
C ASP A 318 8.34 -24.93 -44.64
N TYR A 319 8.67 -23.67 -44.30
CA TYR A 319 9.95 -23.30 -43.71
C TYR A 319 10.20 -24.03 -42.38
N LEU A 320 9.18 -24.06 -41.48
CA LEU A 320 9.30 -24.74 -40.21
C LEU A 320 9.52 -26.24 -40.36
N ILE A 321 8.76 -26.92 -41.25
CA ILE A 321 8.93 -28.35 -41.52
C ILE A 321 10.33 -28.63 -42.05
N TYR A 322 10.81 -27.82 -42.98
CA TYR A 322 12.11 -28.02 -43.59
C TYR A 322 13.27 -27.85 -42.60
N HIS A 323 13.13 -26.92 -41.65
CA HIS A 323 14.21 -26.58 -40.71
C HIS A 323 14.05 -27.25 -39.32
N ALA A 324 12.89 -27.80 -39.02
CA ALA A 324 12.66 -28.51 -37.77
C ALA A 324 13.18 -29.94 -37.85
N ASN A 325 14.17 -30.28 -37.04
CA ASN A 325 14.54 -31.67 -36.80
C ASN A 325 13.92 -32.08 -35.45
N TYR A 326 13.05 -33.08 -35.52
CA TYR A 326 12.51 -33.67 -34.27
C TYR A 326 13.59 -34.59 -33.67
N VAL A 327 14.14 -34.22 -32.54
CA VAL A 327 15.04 -35.06 -31.76
C VAL A 327 14.20 -35.81 -30.71
N ASN A 328 13.89 -37.06 -31.01
CA ASN A 328 13.25 -37.92 -30.03
C ASN A 328 14.35 -38.59 -29.21
N ASN A 329 14.63 -38.05 -28.01
CA ASN A 329 15.60 -38.65 -27.10
C ASN A 329 15.05 -39.89 -26.37
N GLY A 330 13.79 -40.25 -26.55
CA GLY A 330 13.19 -41.52 -26.10
C GLY A 330 13.17 -41.80 -24.58
N ASP A 331 13.77 -40.93 -23.78
CA ASP A 331 13.85 -41.10 -22.34
C ASP A 331 13.21 -39.92 -21.61
N TYR A 332 11.95 -40.10 -21.22
CA TYR A 332 11.18 -39.15 -20.41
C TYR A 332 11.18 -39.48 -18.93
N SER A 333 12.14 -40.29 -18.47
CA SER A 333 12.13 -40.85 -17.11
C SER A 333 12.58 -39.85 -16.04
N THR A 334 13.16 -38.73 -16.38
CA THR A 334 13.63 -37.71 -15.43
C THR A 334 13.04 -36.33 -15.73
N ALA A 335 12.85 -35.52 -14.69
CA ALA A 335 12.40 -34.14 -14.82
C ALA A 335 13.38 -33.29 -15.68
N GLU A 336 14.67 -33.66 -15.71
CA GLU A 336 15.70 -33.05 -16.53
C GLU A 336 15.48 -33.37 -18.01
N ASN A 337 15.15 -34.58 -18.37
CA ASN A 337 14.85 -34.95 -19.75
C ASN A 337 13.54 -34.32 -20.25
N TRP A 338 12.56 -34.13 -19.34
CA TRP A 338 11.34 -33.37 -19.65
C TRP A 338 11.64 -31.87 -19.84
N ALA A 339 12.52 -31.31 -19.04
CA ALA A 339 13.02 -29.96 -19.21
C ALA A 339 13.84 -29.80 -20.50
N TYR A 340 14.59 -30.82 -20.88
CA TYR A 340 15.37 -30.84 -22.11
C TYR A 340 14.48 -30.89 -23.36
N ASP A 341 13.38 -31.63 -23.34
CA ASP A 341 12.39 -31.61 -24.45
C ASP A 341 11.55 -30.33 -24.46
N MET A 342 11.35 -29.69 -23.33
CA MET A 342 10.80 -28.33 -23.23
C MET A 342 11.87 -27.25 -23.55
N GLU A 343 13.12 -27.53 -23.29
CA GLU A 343 14.32 -26.78 -23.68
C GLU A 343 14.90 -27.25 -25.02
N LEU A 344 14.10 -27.62 -25.96
CA LEU A 344 14.49 -27.63 -27.37
C LEU A 344 15.16 -26.30 -27.81
N VAL A 345 15.46 -25.47 -26.84
CA VAL A 345 16.18 -24.23 -26.90
C VAL A 345 17.65 -24.45 -27.24
N GLU A 346 18.37 -25.44 -26.69
CA GLU A 346 19.80 -25.59 -26.94
C GLU A 346 20.13 -26.23 -28.29
N TYR A 347 19.39 -27.21 -28.74
CA TYR A 347 19.62 -27.80 -30.02
C TYR A 347 19.25 -26.89 -31.20
N PHE A 348 18.19 -26.07 -31.04
CA PHE A 348 17.83 -25.04 -31.99
C PHE A 348 18.65 -23.74 -31.84
N TYR A 349 19.28 -23.53 -30.69
CA TYR A 349 20.28 -22.47 -30.53
C TYR A 349 21.46 -22.68 -31.43
N ILE A 350 21.88 -23.93 -31.65
CA ILE A 350 22.94 -24.31 -32.61
C ILE A 350 22.44 -24.18 -34.06
N LYS A 351 21.15 -24.34 -34.36
CA LYS A 351 20.57 -24.17 -35.71
C LYS A 351 19.62 -22.97 -35.84
N LYS A 352 19.55 -22.09 -34.83
CA LYS A 352 18.87 -20.78 -34.85
C LYS A 352 17.35 -20.78 -35.07
N VAL A 353 16.61 -21.85 -34.76
CA VAL A 353 15.16 -21.86 -34.86
C VAL A 353 14.60 -22.70 -33.71
N SER A 354 14.04 -22.09 -32.65
CA SER A 354 13.56 -22.82 -31.49
C SER A 354 12.05 -23.16 -31.59
N ALA A 355 11.60 -24.18 -30.85
CA ALA A 355 10.16 -24.48 -30.69
C ALA A 355 9.36 -23.27 -30.16
N ARG A 356 10.01 -22.32 -29.45
CA ARG A 356 9.42 -21.03 -29.09
C ARG A 356 9.16 -20.17 -30.31
N VAL A 357 10.08 -20.12 -31.26
CA VAL A 357 9.88 -19.42 -32.56
C VAL A 357 8.73 -20.04 -33.33
N MET A 358 8.62 -21.38 -33.35
CA MET A 358 7.48 -22.05 -33.97
C MET A 358 6.15 -21.66 -33.34
N ARG A 359 6.07 -21.63 -32.00
CA ARG A 359 4.87 -21.12 -31.31
C ARG A 359 4.56 -19.66 -31.62
N LEU A 360 5.59 -18.83 -31.77
CA LEU A 360 5.43 -17.41 -32.07
C LEU A 360 4.92 -17.15 -33.49
N LEU A 361 5.26 -18.03 -34.45
CA LEU A 361 4.86 -17.88 -35.85
C LEU A 361 3.43 -18.37 -36.11
N PHE A 362 2.78 -19.05 -35.13
CA PHE A 362 1.38 -19.49 -35.18
C PHE A 362 0.42 -18.68 -34.30
N ILE A 363 0.86 -17.59 -33.69
CA ILE A 363 0.04 -16.62 -32.95
C ILE A 363 -0.32 -15.43 -33.85
#